data_d4b1c616becec0d99f876c29a5223799
#
_entry.id   d4b1c616becec0d99f876c29a5223799
#
_cell.length_a   1.000
_cell.length_b   1.000
_cell.length_c   1.000
_cell.angle_alpha   90.00
_cell.angle_beta   90.00
_cell.angle_gamma   90.00
#
_symmetry.space_group_name_H-M   'P 1'
#
loop_
_entity.id
_entity.type
_entity.pdbx_description
1 polymer ?
#
loop_
_entity_poly.entity_id
_entity_poly.type
_entity_poly.pdbx_seq_one_letter_code
_entity_poly.pdbx_strand_id
1 'polypeptide(L)'
;MNKRLSALVGMLLLMLGLPCARAGLVNDIPSCYAASHFSFSSPLPNRLLYVLIDQATPLSPALQKSVIDNINHALGPATKFVIAEFSRTSNSHYLQVLHTGIIESPMTPSERSNVPVNALGGFDNCMRDQAFFAIHMADTTAQQILQAATGAPNQPNDILLALKTVAPVIAQDPARQKVLFLVSNGFENSSFAHFASGNLNPEQMLQQARTQGLLANFGGAQVFVLGAGITP
;
A
#
# COMPACT_ATOMS: atom_id res chain seq x y z
N MET A 1 17.13 61.05 12.21
CA MET A 1 16.18 60.06 12.82
C MET A 1 15.33 59.54 11.68
N ASN A 2 15.19 58.24 11.47
CA ASN A 2 14.41 57.50 10.44
C ASN A 2 15.19 56.92 9.25
N LYS A 3 16.21 56.08 9.53
CA LYS A 3 16.77 55.15 8.53
C LYS A 3 16.85 53.69 9.02
N ARG A 4 16.20 53.34 10.12
CA ARG A 4 16.24 51.99 10.69
C ARG A 4 14.91 51.19 10.64
N LEU A 5 13.87 51.74 10.03
CA LEU A 5 12.54 51.08 9.97
C LEU A 5 12.25 50.37 8.64
N SER A 6 13.05 50.63 7.60
CA SER A 6 12.82 50.01 6.27
C SER A 6 13.48 48.64 6.06
N ALA A 7 14.34 48.19 6.98
CA ALA A 7 15.04 46.92 6.86
C ALA A 7 14.27 45.72 7.45
N LEU A 8 13.24 45.95 8.26
CA LEU A 8 12.49 44.87 8.93
C LEU A 8 11.25 44.40 8.17
N VAL A 9 10.80 45.16 7.17
CA VAL A 9 9.61 44.80 6.36
C VAL A 9 10.01 43.91 5.17
N GLY A 10 11.28 43.92 4.72
CA GLY A 10 11.77 43.10 3.61
C GLY A 10 12.02 41.63 3.93
N MET A 11 12.09 41.26 5.22
CA MET A 11 12.48 39.90 5.64
C MET A 11 11.29 38.99 5.97
N LEU A 12 10.06 39.54 5.94
CA LEU A 12 8.83 38.77 6.30
C LEU A 12 8.08 38.17 5.09
N LEU A 13 8.51 38.48 3.87
CA LEU A 13 7.82 38.05 2.64
C LEU A 13 8.46 36.86 1.90
N LEU A 14 9.54 36.29 2.45
CA LEU A 14 10.24 35.13 1.81
C LEU A 14 9.86 33.76 2.39
N MET A 15 8.84 33.67 3.25
CA MET A 15 8.42 32.42 3.89
C MET A 15 7.17 31.77 3.28
N LEU A 16 6.67 32.27 2.14
CA LEU A 16 5.44 31.76 1.52
C LEU A 16 5.73 31.04 0.20
N GLY A 17 6.35 29.87 0.26
CA GLY A 17 6.57 29.10 -0.98
C GLY A 17 7.40 27.84 -0.84
N LEU A 18 7.37 27.21 0.32
CA LEU A 18 7.87 25.82 0.38
C LEU A 18 6.81 24.93 -0.27
N PRO A 19 7.10 24.32 -1.44
CA PRO A 19 6.23 23.28 -1.95
C PRO A 19 6.18 22.19 -0.86
N CYS A 20 5.00 21.87 -0.34
CA CYS A 20 4.79 20.65 0.43
C CYS A 20 5.29 19.50 -0.47
N ALA A 21 6.50 19.02 -0.20
CA ALA A 21 6.96 17.76 -0.75
C ALA A 21 5.95 16.71 -0.28
N ARG A 22 5.00 16.35 -1.14
CA ARG A 22 4.22 15.14 -0.95
C ARG A 22 5.23 14.02 -1.02
N ALA A 23 5.54 13.41 0.11
CA ALA A 23 6.24 12.14 0.15
C ALA A 23 5.32 11.12 -0.53
N GLY A 24 5.39 11.05 -1.85
CA GLY A 24 4.78 9.98 -2.64
C GLY A 24 5.52 8.69 -2.33
N LEU A 25 4.81 7.57 -2.28
CA LEU A 25 5.43 6.26 -2.24
C LEU A 25 6.37 6.14 -3.44
N VAL A 26 7.62 5.79 -3.19
CA VAL A 26 8.64 5.62 -4.25
C VAL A 26 8.26 4.38 -5.06
N ASN A 27 8.23 4.48 -6.39
CA ASN A 27 8.02 3.33 -7.26
C ASN A 27 9.32 2.54 -7.40
N ASP A 28 9.35 1.31 -6.90
CA ASP A 28 10.51 0.43 -6.95
C ASP A 28 10.69 -0.24 -8.33
N ILE A 29 9.71 -0.09 -9.22
CA ILE A 29 9.71 -0.69 -10.57
C ILE A 29 10.17 0.34 -11.61
N PRO A 30 11.23 0.08 -12.38
CA PRO A 30 11.67 0.97 -13.45
C PRO A 30 10.58 1.18 -14.52
N SER A 31 10.45 2.42 -14.99
CA SER A 31 9.48 2.77 -16.04
C SER A 31 10.01 2.44 -17.42
N CYS A 32 9.25 1.68 -18.19
CA CYS A 32 9.54 1.38 -19.59
C CYS A 32 9.30 2.58 -20.51
N TYR A 33 8.33 3.42 -20.20
CA TYR A 33 8.10 4.67 -20.93
C TYR A 33 9.29 5.63 -20.78
N ALA A 34 9.79 5.79 -19.53
CA ALA A 34 10.96 6.62 -19.28
C ALA A 34 12.22 6.04 -19.94
N ALA A 35 12.44 4.74 -19.88
CA ALA A 35 13.56 4.06 -20.49
C ALA A 35 13.58 4.15 -22.01
N SER A 36 12.41 4.23 -22.63
CA SER A 36 12.24 4.32 -24.10
C SER A 36 12.34 5.75 -24.64
N HIS A 37 12.46 6.76 -23.75
CA HIS A 37 12.59 8.17 -24.11
C HIS A 37 11.48 8.68 -25.05
N PHE A 38 10.24 8.17 -24.89
CA PHE A 38 9.11 8.67 -25.67
C PHE A 38 8.71 10.08 -25.21
N SER A 39 8.07 10.84 -26.12
CA SER A 39 7.56 12.18 -25.82
C SER A 39 6.27 12.17 -24.96
N PHE A 40 5.75 11.01 -24.64
CA PHE A 40 4.58 10.81 -23.80
C PHE A 40 4.93 9.86 -22.63
N SER A 41 4.17 9.98 -21.54
CA SER A 41 4.36 9.21 -20.32
C SER A 41 3.32 8.08 -20.21
N SER A 42 3.62 7.10 -19.35
CA SER A 42 2.65 6.06 -19.00
C SER A 42 1.34 6.67 -18.49
N PRO A 43 0.19 6.16 -18.93
CA PRO A 43 -1.08 6.49 -18.29
C PRO A 43 -1.07 6.20 -16.78
N LEU A 44 -1.86 6.96 -16.01
CA LEU A 44 -2.00 6.70 -14.59
C LEU A 44 -2.59 5.29 -14.35
N PRO A 45 -2.15 4.61 -13.27
CA PRO A 45 -2.71 3.32 -12.91
C PRO A 45 -4.22 3.41 -12.67
N ASN A 46 -4.96 2.46 -13.21
CA ASN A 46 -6.41 2.38 -13.04
C ASN A 46 -6.82 1.62 -11.77
N ARG A 47 -5.91 0.78 -11.25
CA ARG A 47 -6.11 -0.05 -10.07
C ARG A 47 -5.05 0.23 -9.01
N LEU A 48 -5.48 0.29 -7.75
CA LEU A 48 -4.62 0.18 -6.58
C LEU A 48 -4.87 -1.17 -5.90
N LEU A 49 -3.83 -1.96 -5.71
CA LEU A 49 -3.80 -3.12 -4.84
C LEU A 49 -2.97 -2.79 -3.59
N TYR A 50 -3.58 -2.70 -2.43
CA TYR A 50 -2.89 -2.55 -1.16
C TYR A 50 -2.95 -3.88 -0.40
N VAL A 51 -1.80 -4.51 -0.17
CA VAL A 51 -1.66 -5.75 0.61
C VAL A 51 -1.10 -5.39 1.97
N LEU A 52 -1.86 -5.70 3.02
CA LEU A 52 -1.49 -5.43 4.40
C LEU A 52 -1.46 -6.75 5.18
N ILE A 53 -0.27 -7.19 5.58
CA ILE A 53 -0.05 -8.50 6.19
C ILE A 53 0.28 -8.35 7.66
N ASP A 54 -0.47 -9.06 8.47
CA ASP A 54 -0.32 -9.17 9.92
C ASP A 54 0.76 -10.19 10.28
N GLN A 55 1.84 -9.72 10.87
CA GLN A 55 2.92 -10.59 11.34
C GLN A 55 2.59 -11.39 12.62
N ALA A 56 1.49 -11.05 13.30
CA ALA A 56 1.02 -11.82 14.46
C ALA A 56 0.12 -13.01 14.07
N THR A 57 -0.14 -13.20 12.77
CA THR A 57 -1.04 -14.24 12.25
C THR A 57 -0.26 -15.27 11.42
N PRO A 58 0.28 -16.35 12.02
CA PRO A 58 0.89 -17.43 11.24
C PRO A 58 -0.19 -18.19 10.46
N LEU A 59 0.03 -18.32 9.15
CA LEU A 59 -0.87 -19.05 8.26
C LEU A 59 -0.32 -20.42 7.91
N SER A 60 -1.21 -21.41 7.72
CA SER A 60 -0.84 -22.69 7.15
C SER A 60 -0.26 -22.53 5.73
N PRO A 61 0.60 -23.48 5.26
CA PRO A 61 1.15 -23.40 3.89
C PRO A 61 0.10 -23.28 2.79
N ALA A 62 -1.06 -23.91 2.96
CA ALA A 62 -2.17 -23.82 2.01
C ALA A 62 -2.76 -22.40 1.95
N LEU A 63 -2.90 -21.74 3.11
CA LEU A 63 -3.40 -20.37 3.17
C LEU A 63 -2.35 -19.37 2.69
N GLN A 64 -1.06 -19.57 3.01
CA GLN A 64 0.02 -18.75 2.44
C GLN A 64 -0.01 -18.80 0.91
N LYS A 65 -0.14 -20.01 0.34
CA LYS A 65 -0.30 -20.16 -1.11
C LYS A 65 -1.53 -19.42 -1.63
N SER A 66 -2.67 -19.51 -0.94
CA SER A 66 -3.89 -18.79 -1.34
C SER A 66 -3.69 -17.28 -1.32
N VAL A 67 -2.96 -16.72 -0.33
CA VAL A 67 -2.60 -15.28 -0.30
C VAL A 67 -1.82 -14.90 -1.54
N ILE A 68 -0.76 -15.65 -1.88
CA ILE A 68 0.08 -15.38 -3.04
C ILE A 68 -0.73 -15.49 -4.34
N ASP A 69 -1.53 -16.54 -4.49
CA ASP A 69 -2.38 -16.71 -5.68
C ASP A 69 -3.35 -15.53 -5.86
N ASN A 70 -3.95 -15.01 -4.78
CA ASN A 70 -4.84 -13.85 -4.84
C ASN A 70 -4.09 -12.56 -5.20
N ILE A 71 -2.89 -12.34 -4.65
CA ILE A 71 -2.04 -11.20 -5.03
C ILE A 71 -1.76 -11.25 -6.53
N ASN A 72 -1.32 -12.42 -7.04
CA ASN A 72 -1.00 -12.61 -8.44
C ASN A 72 -2.18 -12.37 -9.38
N HIS A 73 -3.38 -12.83 -9.00
CA HIS A 73 -4.59 -12.55 -9.77
C HIS A 73 -4.98 -11.07 -9.80
N ALA A 74 -4.62 -10.32 -8.77
CA ALA A 74 -4.92 -8.90 -8.69
C ALA A 74 -3.88 -8.02 -9.40
N LEU A 75 -2.66 -8.52 -9.62
CA LEU A 75 -1.60 -7.82 -10.33
C LEU A 75 -1.78 -7.94 -11.85
N GLY A 76 -1.52 -6.86 -12.56
CA GLY A 76 -1.59 -6.81 -14.01
C GLY A 76 -1.34 -5.40 -14.55
N PRO A 77 -1.42 -5.20 -15.86
CA PRO A 77 -1.24 -3.89 -16.47
C PRO A 77 -2.12 -2.82 -15.83
N ALA A 78 -1.64 -1.58 -15.78
CA ALA A 78 -2.30 -0.44 -15.15
C ALA A 78 -2.57 -0.62 -13.64
N THR A 79 -1.77 -1.41 -12.94
CA THR A 79 -1.90 -1.64 -11.51
C THR A 79 -0.75 -1.01 -10.74
N LYS A 80 -1.09 -0.16 -9.76
CA LYS A 80 -0.20 0.24 -8.68
C LYS A 80 -0.40 -0.73 -7.51
N PHE A 81 0.67 -1.19 -6.90
CA PHE A 81 0.57 -2.05 -5.72
C PHE A 81 1.45 -1.54 -4.57
N VAL A 82 1.05 -1.90 -3.37
CA VAL A 82 1.77 -1.65 -2.13
C VAL A 82 1.76 -2.94 -1.33
N ILE A 83 2.94 -3.40 -0.90
CA ILE A 83 3.09 -4.52 0.03
C ILE A 83 3.58 -3.96 1.36
N ALA A 84 2.78 -4.14 2.38
CA ALA A 84 3.05 -3.64 3.72
C ALA A 84 2.81 -4.73 4.77
N GLU A 85 3.53 -4.62 5.86
CA GLU A 85 3.34 -5.44 7.05
C GLU A 85 2.99 -4.57 8.25
N PHE A 86 2.32 -5.18 9.22
CA PHE A 86 2.07 -4.55 10.50
C PHE A 86 2.16 -5.56 11.62
N SER A 87 2.28 -5.06 12.82
CA SER A 87 2.45 -5.71 14.09
C SER A 87 3.87 -5.59 14.66
N ARG A 88 3.95 -5.67 15.95
CA ARG A 88 4.98 -5.08 16.82
C ARG A 88 6.36 -5.75 16.81
N THR A 89 6.63 -6.76 16.00
CA THR A 89 7.71 -7.69 16.34
C THR A 89 9.03 -7.50 15.62
N SER A 90 9.08 -6.84 14.50
CA SER A 90 10.34 -6.68 13.79
C SER A 90 10.75 -5.21 13.70
N ASN A 91 11.95 -4.91 14.15
CA ASN A 91 12.63 -3.63 13.89
C ASN A 91 12.00 -2.36 14.46
N SER A 92 11.18 -2.43 15.50
CA SER A 92 10.57 -1.25 16.16
C SER A 92 9.56 -0.47 15.33
N HIS A 93 9.12 -0.99 14.18
CA HIS A 93 8.10 -0.37 13.34
C HIS A 93 6.78 -1.11 13.48
N TYR A 94 5.73 -0.35 13.81
CA TYR A 94 4.39 -0.88 13.93
C TYR A 94 3.77 -1.23 12.57
N LEU A 95 3.98 -0.41 11.55
CA LEU A 95 3.55 -0.59 10.18
C LEU A 95 4.69 -0.17 9.24
N GLN A 96 5.04 -1.04 8.32
CA GLN A 96 6.10 -0.79 7.35
C GLN A 96 5.61 -1.10 5.93
N VAL A 97 5.77 -0.15 5.02
CA VAL A 97 5.68 -0.41 3.58
C VAL A 97 7.04 -0.94 3.14
N LEU A 98 7.04 -2.16 2.60
CA LEU A 98 8.27 -2.82 2.14
C LEU A 98 8.54 -2.54 0.67
N HIS A 99 7.49 -2.66 -0.16
CA HIS A 99 7.60 -2.38 -1.58
C HIS A 99 6.37 -1.68 -2.14
N THR A 100 6.63 -0.84 -3.13
CA THR A 100 5.59 -0.24 -3.97
C THR A 100 5.99 -0.37 -5.43
N GLY A 101 5.02 -0.59 -6.30
CA GLY A 101 5.31 -0.72 -7.72
C GLY A 101 4.15 -0.30 -8.59
N ILE A 102 4.49 -0.01 -9.84
CA ILE A 102 3.52 0.25 -10.90
C ILE A 102 3.84 -0.69 -12.06
N ILE A 103 2.88 -1.54 -12.41
CA ILE A 103 2.88 -2.25 -13.68
C ILE A 103 2.19 -1.31 -14.68
N GLU A 104 2.97 -0.75 -15.59
CA GLU A 104 2.49 0.26 -16.51
C GLU A 104 1.43 -0.28 -17.49
N SER A 105 0.62 0.62 -18.02
CA SER A 105 -0.32 0.31 -19.08
C SER A 105 0.40 0.15 -20.41
N PRO A 106 0.00 -0.79 -21.29
CA PRO A 106 0.51 -0.80 -22.65
C PRO A 106 0.09 0.48 -23.39
N MET A 107 0.85 0.83 -24.40
CA MET A 107 0.48 1.93 -25.30
C MET A 107 -0.88 1.70 -25.92
N THR A 108 -1.64 2.79 -26.07
CA THR A 108 -2.84 2.80 -26.90
C THR A 108 -2.50 2.56 -28.37
N PRO A 109 -3.44 2.08 -29.21
CA PRO A 109 -3.20 1.93 -30.65
C PRO A 109 -2.72 3.23 -31.33
N SER A 110 -3.24 4.38 -30.89
CA SER A 110 -2.85 5.69 -31.43
C SER A 110 -1.40 6.05 -31.06
N GLU A 111 -0.98 5.80 -29.82
CA GLU A 111 0.41 6.02 -29.41
C GLU A 111 1.37 5.11 -30.17
N ARG A 112 1.02 3.82 -30.32
CA ARG A 112 1.83 2.84 -31.05
C ARG A 112 2.02 3.23 -32.52
N SER A 113 1.03 3.81 -33.16
CA SER A 113 1.13 4.24 -34.57
C SER A 113 2.11 5.40 -34.79
N ASN A 114 2.42 6.14 -33.72
CA ASN A 114 3.36 7.26 -33.73
C ASN A 114 4.80 6.87 -33.32
N VAL A 115 5.04 5.60 -33.00
CA VAL A 115 6.36 5.09 -32.59
C VAL A 115 6.98 4.29 -33.73
N PRO A 116 8.27 4.50 -34.04
CA PRO A 116 8.97 3.69 -35.05
C PRO A 116 8.94 2.18 -34.70
N VAL A 117 8.71 1.34 -35.70
CA VAL A 117 8.54 -0.11 -35.53
C VAL A 117 9.75 -0.76 -34.81
N ASN A 118 10.96 -0.28 -35.09
CA ASN A 118 12.18 -0.77 -34.45
C ASN A 118 12.23 -0.46 -32.94
N ALA A 119 11.56 0.59 -32.45
CA ALA A 119 11.50 0.94 -31.04
C ALA A 119 10.41 0.13 -30.28
N LEU A 120 9.33 -0.29 -31.00
CA LEU A 120 8.24 -1.04 -30.40
C LEU A 120 8.67 -2.38 -29.81
N GLY A 121 9.55 -3.12 -30.49
CA GLY A 121 10.03 -4.41 -30.00
C GLY A 121 10.78 -4.32 -28.67
N GLY A 122 11.61 -3.30 -28.50
CA GLY A 122 12.30 -3.01 -27.24
C GLY A 122 11.35 -2.63 -26.12
N PHE A 123 10.36 -1.78 -26.43
CA PHE A 123 9.35 -1.36 -25.47
C PHE A 123 8.47 -2.55 -25.01
N ASP A 124 7.97 -3.36 -25.95
CA ASP A 124 7.12 -4.52 -25.62
C ASP A 124 7.88 -5.57 -24.77
N ASN A 125 9.16 -5.75 -25.03
CA ASN A 125 10.01 -6.60 -24.17
C ASN A 125 10.14 -6.01 -22.76
N CYS A 126 10.46 -4.71 -22.65
CA CYS A 126 10.53 -4.03 -21.37
C CYS A 126 9.22 -4.17 -20.58
N MET A 127 8.07 -3.95 -21.20
CA MET A 127 6.76 -4.08 -20.53
C MET A 127 6.51 -5.49 -19.99
N ARG A 128 6.89 -6.51 -20.74
CA ARG A 128 6.78 -7.89 -20.29
C ARG A 128 7.72 -8.18 -19.12
N ASP A 129 8.96 -7.74 -19.22
CA ASP A 129 9.97 -7.95 -18.19
C ASP A 129 9.63 -7.15 -16.92
N GLN A 130 9.09 -5.93 -17.06
CA GLN A 130 8.57 -5.12 -15.96
C GLN A 130 7.46 -5.84 -15.19
N ALA A 131 6.47 -6.38 -15.91
CA ALA A 131 5.36 -7.11 -15.29
C ALA A 131 5.86 -8.36 -14.53
N PHE A 132 6.76 -9.13 -15.13
CA PHE A 132 7.36 -10.29 -14.50
C PHE A 132 8.14 -9.91 -13.24
N PHE A 133 8.98 -8.89 -13.32
CA PHE A 133 9.77 -8.40 -12.18
C PHE A 133 8.86 -7.91 -11.05
N ALA A 134 7.81 -7.14 -11.37
CA ALA A 134 6.86 -6.61 -10.39
C ALA A 134 6.12 -7.72 -9.63
N ILE A 135 5.63 -8.73 -10.37
CA ILE A 135 4.95 -9.89 -9.78
C ILE A 135 5.92 -10.66 -8.88
N HIS A 136 7.12 -10.96 -9.38
CA HIS A 136 8.12 -11.68 -8.61
C HIS A 136 8.53 -10.96 -7.32
N MET A 137 8.68 -9.63 -7.39
CA MET A 137 8.99 -8.81 -6.22
C MET A 137 7.84 -8.85 -5.20
N ALA A 138 6.59 -8.70 -5.64
CA ALA A 138 5.43 -8.78 -4.77
C ALA A 138 5.30 -10.14 -4.08
N ASP A 139 5.49 -11.22 -4.84
CA ASP A 139 5.45 -12.60 -4.32
C ASP A 139 6.53 -12.86 -3.28
N THR A 140 7.77 -12.53 -3.63
CA THR A 140 8.91 -12.77 -2.73
C THR A 140 8.72 -12.01 -1.44
N THR A 141 8.29 -10.74 -1.53
CA THR A 141 8.07 -9.90 -0.35
C THR A 141 6.94 -10.46 0.52
N ALA A 142 5.80 -10.79 -0.09
CA ALA A 142 4.67 -11.36 0.65
C ALA A 142 5.03 -12.70 1.30
N GLN A 143 5.76 -13.58 0.61
CA GLN A 143 6.24 -14.83 1.16
C GLN A 143 7.17 -14.62 2.36
N GLN A 144 8.10 -13.69 2.28
CA GLN A 144 9.01 -13.36 3.40
C GLN A 144 8.24 -12.91 4.63
N ILE A 145 7.24 -12.02 4.47
CA ILE A 145 6.40 -11.57 5.58
C ILE A 145 5.63 -12.75 6.18
N LEU A 146 4.98 -13.56 5.34
CA LEU A 146 4.18 -14.71 5.77
C LEU A 146 5.01 -15.76 6.50
N GLN A 147 6.25 -15.98 6.08
CA GLN A 147 7.18 -16.91 6.74
C GLN A 147 7.73 -16.36 8.05
N ALA A 148 7.87 -15.04 8.17
CA ALA A 148 8.33 -14.38 9.38
C ALA A 148 7.22 -14.23 10.43
N ALA A 149 5.95 -14.44 10.06
CA ALA A 149 4.82 -14.31 10.97
C ALA A 149 4.91 -15.31 12.13
N THR A 150 4.74 -14.81 13.36
CA THR A 150 4.82 -15.60 14.58
C THR A 150 3.54 -15.47 15.39
N GLY A 151 2.97 -16.61 15.80
CA GLY A 151 1.76 -16.66 16.62
C GLY A 151 2.07 -16.77 18.12
N ALA A 152 2.95 -15.91 18.64
CA ALA A 152 3.25 -15.96 20.07
C ALA A 152 1.99 -15.60 20.88
N PRO A 153 1.66 -16.37 21.93
CA PRO A 153 0.56 -16.05 22.83
C PRO A 153 0.69 -14.62 23.37
N ASN A 154 -0.39 -13.86 23.34
CA ASN A 154 -0.46 -12.46 23.82
C ASN A 154 0.43 -11.47 23.05
N GLN A 155 0.84 -11.81 21.83
CA GLN A 155 1.53 -10.83 20.98
C GLN A 155 0.63 -9.63 20.71
N PRO A 156 1.10 -8.41 21.01
CA PRO A 156 0.31 -7.21 20.71
C PRO A 156 0.07 -7.06 19.22
N ASN A 157 -1.20 -6.85 18.85
CA ASN A 157 -1.66 -6.67 17.49
C ASN A 157 -2.78 -5.62 17.45
N ASP A 158 -2.53 -4.48 16.82
CA ASP A 158 -3.47 -3.35 16.74
C ASP A 158 -3.94 -3.19 15.30
N ILE A 159 -4.87 -4.07 14.90
CA ILE A 159 -5.44 -4.10 13.55
C ILE A 159 -6.19 -2.81 13.24
N LEU A 160 -6.92 -2.27 14.22
CA LEU A 160 -7.71 -1.05 14.01
C LEU A 160 -6.82 0.15 13.73
N LEU A 161 -5.69 0.28 14.43
CA LEU A 161 -4.73 1.35 14.18
C LEU A 161 -4.04 1.17 12.82
N ALA A 162 -3.68 -0.07 12.44
CA ALA A 162 -3.12 -0.35 11.12
C ALA A 162 -4.08 0.07 10.01
N LEU A 163 -5.35 -0.35 10.09
CA LEU A 163 -6.38 0.01 9.13
C LEU A 163 -6.60 1.52 9.06
N LYS A 164 -6.68 2.19 10.22
CA LYS A 164 -6.80 3.66 10.29
C LYS A 164 -5.61 4.37 9.65
N THR A 165 -4.41 3.83 9.82
CA THR A 165 -3.16 4.42 9.28
C THR A 165 -3.10 4.34 7.76
N VAL A 166 -3.51 3.20 7.16
CA VAL A 166 -3.45 3.01 5.70
C VAL A 166 -4.66 3.60 4.97
N ALA A 167 -5.78 3.78 5.66
CA ALA A 167 -7.02 4.24 5.04
C ALA A 167 -6.91 5.56 4.27
N PRO A 168 -6.26 6.61 4.77
CA PRO A 168 -6.10 7.87 4.02
C PRO A 168 -5.28 7.67 2.73
N VAL A 169 -4.26 6.82 2.75
CA VAL A 169 -3.42 6.52 1.56
C VAL A 169 -4.26 5.87 0.48
N ILE A 170 -5.09 4.89 0.86
CA ILE A 170 -5.99 4.19 -0.07
C ILE A 170 -7.11 5.12 -0.55
N ALA A 171 -7.74 5.87 0.36
CA ALA A 171 -8.87 6.74 0.02
C ALA A 171 -8.47 7.85 -0.96
N GLN A 172 -7.26 8.43 -0.80
CA GLN A 172 -6.76 9.54 -1.61
C GLN A 172 -6.09 9.09 -2.93
N ASP A 173 -5.84 7.81 -3.11
CA ASP A 173 -5.25 7.31 -4.36
C ASP A 173 -6.21 7.58 -5.54
N PRO A 174 -5.71 8.08 -6.69
CA PRO A 174 -6.55 8.44 -7.84
C PRO A 174 -7.08 7.24 -8.62
N ALA A 175 -6.63 6.02 -8.34
CA ALA A 175 -7.10 4.82 -9.02
C ALA A 175 -8.62 4.64 -8.88
N ARG A 176 -9.27 4.25 -9.99
CA ARG A 176 -10.73 4.02 -10.01
C ARG A 176 -11.14 2.77 -9.25
N GLN A 177 -10.30 1.74 -9.30
CA GLN A 177 -10.49 0.48 -8.58
C GLN A 177 -9.46 0.42 -7.45
N LYS A 178 -9.94 0.29 -6.23
CA LYS A 178 -9.10 0.20 -5.05
C LYS A 178 -9.43 -1.09 -4.32
N VAL A 179 -8.41 -1.85 -4.02
CA VAL A 179 -8.53 -3.14 -3.32
C VAL A 179 -7.56 -3.13 -2.14
N LEU A 180 -8.07 -3.46 -0.97
CA LEU A 180 -7.27 -3.78 0.21
C LEU A 180 -7.37 -5.29 0.46
N PHE A 181 -6.24 -6.01 0.40
CA PHE A 181 -6.09 -7.34 0.96
C PHE A 181 -5.52 -7.23 2.37
N LEU A 182 -6.36 -7.47 3.37
CA LEU A 182 -5.93 -7.64 4.75
C LEU A 182 -5.69 -9.13 5.01
N VAL A 183 -4.46 -9.47 5.34
CA VAL A 183 -4.07 -10.83 5.73
C VAL A 183 -3.92 -10.84 7.24
N SER A 184 -4.94 -11.32 7.95
CA SER A 184 -4.99 -11.35 9.41
C SER A 184 -6.09 -12.29 9.89
N ASN A 185 -5.94 -12.84 11.10
CA ASN A 185 -6.99 -13.59 11.76
C ASN A 185 -8.13 -12.71 12.30
N GLY A 186 -7.95 -11.40 12.35
CA GLY A 186 -8.93 -10.44 12.86
C GLY A 186 -8.97 -10.31 14.38
N PHE A 187 -8.07 -10.96 15.11
CA PHE A 187 -8.04 -10.87 16.58
C PHE A 187 -7.24 -9.64 17.01
N GLU A 188 -7.96 -8.61 17.41
CA GLU A 188 -7.37 -7.42 18.02
C GLU A 188 -6.77 -7.76 19.38
N ASN A 189 -5.51 -7.38 19.61
CA ASN A 189 -4.82 -7.53 20.90
C ASN A 189 -4.00 -6.25 21.19
N SER A 190 -4.71 -5.18 21.51
CA SER A 190 -4.16 -3.85 21.73
C SER A 190 -4.67 -3.23 23.02
N SER A 191 -4.32 -1.99 23.25
CA SER A 191 -4.91 -1.18 24.33
C SER A 191 -6.39 -0.94 24.16
N PHE A 192 -6.94 -1.09 22.93
CA PHE A 192 -8.35 -0.96 22.65
C PHE A 192 -9.15 -2.20 23.08
N ALA A 193 -8.66 -3.40 22.77
CA ALA A 193 -9.36 -4.65 23.03
C ALA A 193 -8.42 -5.86 23.02
N HIS A 194 -8.84 -6.89 23.76
CA HIS A 194 -8.20 -8.21 23.77
C HIS A 194 -9.25 -9.24 23.36
N PHE A 195 -9.41 -9.47 22.05
CA PHE A 195 -10.47 -10.34 21.52
C PHE A 195 -10.34 -11.80 21.95
N ALA A 196 -9.13 -12.26 22.25
CA ALA A 196 -8.92 -13.61 22.79
C ALA A 196 -9.53 -13.83 24.19
N SER A 197 -9.89 -12.77 24.92
CA SER A 197 -10.47 -12.89 26.27
C SER A 197 -11.97 -13.24 26.33
N GLY A 198 -12.64 -13.29 25.20
CA GLY A 198 -13.94 -13.99 25.04
C GLY A 198 -15.21 -13.26 25.48
N ASN A 199 -15.16 -12.18 26.25
CA ASN A 199 -16.34 -11.51 26.82
C ASN A 199 -16.51 -10.08 26.27
N LEU A 200 -16.58 -9.93 24.96
CA LEU A 200 -16.74 -8.62 24.32
C LEU A 200 -18.19 -8.41 23.87
N ASN A 201 -18.74 -7.24 24.18
CA ASN A 201 -20.01 -6.80 23.63
C ASN A 201 -19.74 -6.05 22.32
N PRO A 202 -20.15 -6.57 21.15
CA PRO A 202 -19.85 -5.95 19.85
C PRO A 202 -20.37 -4.52 19.72
N GLU A 203 -21.55 -4.21 20.26
CA GLU A 203 -22.14 -2.88 20.17
C GLU A 203 -21.33 -1.85 20.98
N GLN A 204 -20.92 -2.23 22.19
CA GLN A 204 -20.06 -1.37 23.03
C GLN A 204 -18.71 -1.14 22.37
N MET A 205 -18.10 -2.20 21.80
CA MET A 205 -16.84 -2.10 21.09
C MET A 205 -16.95 -1.17 19.87
N LEU A 206 -18.00 -1.30 19.08
CA LEU A 206 -18.25 -0.43 17.93
C LEU A 206 -18.41 1.04 18.37
N GLN A 207 -19.18 1.29 19.44
CA GLN A 207 -19.37 2.64 19.94
C GLN A 207 -18.05 3.22 20.49
N GLN A 208 -17.26 2.44 21.19
CA GLN A 208 -15.94 2.84 21.67
C GLN A 208 -14.98 3.14 20.52
N ALA A 209 -14.94 2.29 19.47
CA ALA A 209 -14.15 2.54 18.27
C ALA A 209 -14.55 3.85 17.57
N ARG A 210 -15.85 4.16 17.51
CA ARG A 210 -16.35 5.43 16.97
C ARG A 210 -15.88 6.64 17.80
N THR A 211 -16.03 6.58 19.12
CA THR A 211 -15.66 7.70 20.01
C THR A 211 -14.16 7.94 20.03
N GLN A 212 -13.35 6.90 19.87
CA GLN A 212 -11.89 6.99 19.76
C GLN A 212 -11.41 7.30 18.34
N GLY A 213 -12.33 7.42 17.37
CA GLY A 213 -11.99 7.69 15.98
C GLY A 213 -11.13 6.62 15.33
N LEU A 214 -11.33 5.34 15.70
CA LEU A 214 -10.58 4.20 15.17
C LEU A 214 -11.18 3.62 13.88
N LEU A 215 -12.37 4.08 13.48
CA LEU A 215 -12.98 3.59 12.25
C LEU A 215 -12.25 4.12 11.02
N ALA A 216 -11.85 3.20 10.15
CA ALA A 216 -11.17 3.49 8.91
C ALA A 216 -12.17 3.78 7.78
N ASN A 217 -11.88 4.80 6.95
CA ASN A 217 -12.62 5.10 5.73
C ASN A 217 -11.70 4.93 4.52
N PHE A 218 -11.92 3.89 3.73
CA PHE A 218 -11.10 3.55 2.56
C PHE A 218 -11.56 4.21 1.26
N GLY A 219 -12.50 5.15 1.29
CA GLY A 219 -12.93 5.88 0.09
C GLY A 219 -13.56 4.98 -0.98
N GLY A 220 -14.34 3.97 -0.57
CA GLY A 220 -15.03 3.05 -1.48
C GLY A 220 -14.17 1.89 -1.98
N ALA A 221 -13.01 1.63 -1.40
CA ALA A 221 -12.20 0.46 -1.72
C ALA A 221 -12.91 -0.85 -1.33
N GLN A 222 -12.70 -1.89 -2.14
CA GLN A 222 -13.09 -3.25 -1.77
C GLN A 222 -12.08 -3.80 -0.76
N VAL A 223 -12.58 -4.38 0.34
CA VAL A 223 -11.75 -4.97 1.38
C VAL A 223 -11.97 -6.47 1.41
N PHE A 224 -10.90 -7.22 1.23
CA PHE A 224 -10.90 -8.68 1.38
C PHE A 224 -10.05 -9.04 2.59
N VAL A 225 -10.56 -9.93 3.43
CA VAL A 225 -9.84 -10.43 4.61
C VAL A 225 -9.52 -11.90 4.40
N LEU A 226 -8.24 -12.24 4.45
CA LEU A 226 -7.71 -13.59 4.32
C LEU A 226 -7.19 -14.05 5.68
N GLY A 227 -7.68 -15.20 6.16
CA GLY A 227 -7.28 -15.74 7.47
C GLY A 227 -8.22 -15.40 8.61
N ALA A 228 -9.33 -14.68 8.38
CA ALA A 228 -10.28 -14.31 9.43
C ALA A 228 -10.79 -15.52 10.22
N GLY A 229 -10.77 -15.41 11.56
CA GLY A 229 -11.28 -16.45 12.46
C GLY A 229 -10.36 -17.66 12.67
N ILE A 230 -9.13 -17.63 12.13
CA ILE A 230 -8.13 -18.66 12.43
C ILE A 230 -7.60 -18.41 13.84
N THR A 231 -7.84 -19.36 14.72
CA THR A 231 -7.26 -19.33 16.08
C THR A 231 -5.80 -19.83 16.02
N PRO A 232 -4.91 -19.21 16.80
CA PRO A 232 -3.51 -19.65 16.94
C PRO A 232 -3.40 -21.09 17.43
#